data_3e47339662d863b82ae66b2ee4ca2386
#
_entry.id   3e47339662d863b82ae66b2ee4ca2386
#
_cell.length_a   1.000
_cell.length_b   1.000
_cell.length_c   1.000
_cell.angle_alpha   90.00
_cell.angle_beta   90.00
_cell.angle_gamma   90.00
#
_symmetry.space_group_name_H-M   'P 1'
#
loop_
_entity.id
_entity.type
_entity.pdbx_description
1 polymer ?
#
loop_
_entity_poly.entity_id
_entity_poly.type
_entity_poly.pdbx_seq_one_letter_code
_entity_poly.pdbx_strand_id
1 'polypeptide(L)'
;MNLNYLKIYILTAIFTMQVSCNSQNGNDDVEGKSSKAFILKAENFKEYADKFNSMEGENIVQAISNDSSWNWMQENIPLFETSQKSFEEMFYYRWWTARKHIKETPEGYAITEFLVERSYSDKWNLISCALSHHIHEFRWLHNRDYIDENVHVWFRGNDGENMEKLRSFSSWTAESLYDKYLVDQNKDYLMDMFPDLVEEYEAWEGDRRREDGLFWQYDVKDGMEESLSGGRHIKNARPTINSYMYGNAKALSEMARMNGDKELAQRFDKKADTLKKLVEEKLWNPKDQFFETFTESDTCANVREAIGYIPWYFNLPDENAEYNEAWKQVKNEEGFLAPFGLTTAEQRSPRFRTHGTGTCEWDGAVWPFATSQTMTALANFMNNYNQDIIQKEDYYQLMDLYVESQYYRGRPYIGEYLDESTGYWLMGDRERSRYYNHSTFNDLLITGLVGLRPRADDKIEVNPLITEDQWEYFCLDNVLYHGDILTILWDKTGERYNKGKGFKIFRNGNEIASADGLERIVSE
;
A
#
# COMPACT_ATOMS: atom_id res chain seq x y z
N MET A 1 34.98 54.90 -45.71
CA MET A 1 35.01 54.41 -47.12
C MET A 1 34.09 53.17 -47.09
N ASN A 2 32.87 53.36 -47.44
CA ASN A 2 32.20 53.12 -48.71
C ASN A 2 32.22 51.64 -49.12
N LEU A 3 31.04 51.12 -49.12
CA LEU A 3 30.10 50.54 -50.13
C LEU A 3 30.18 49.00 -50.17
N ASN A 4 29.19 48.19 -50.48
CA ASN A 4 27.85 48.44 -51.03
C ASN A 4 26.97 47.21 -50.83
N TYR A 5 25.67 47.44 -50.81
CA TYR A 5 24.51 46.49 -50.87
C TYR A 5 24.54 45.54 -52.06
N LEU A 6 24.04 44.34 -51.87
CA LEU A 6 23.34 43.63 -52.95
C LEU A 6 22.09 42.90 -52.36
N LYS A 7 20.91 43.42 -52.70
CA LYS A 7 19.61 42.77 -52.51
C LYS A 7 19.38 41.80 -53.67
N ILE A 8 19.09 40.53 -53.34
CA ILE A 8 18.56 39.58 -54.31
C ILE A 8 17.09 39.32 -53.94
N TYR A 9 16.19 39.71 -54.85
CA TYR A 9 14.78 39.35 -54.85
C TYR A 9 14.61 37.96 -55.47
N ILE A 10 14.01 37.03 -54.77
CA ILE A 10 13.50 35.77 -55.35
C ILE A 10 12.00 35.88 -55.39
N LEU A 11 11.42 35.89 -56.57
CA LEU A 11 10.00 35.75 -56.86
C LEU A 11 9.58 34.31 -56.55
N THR A 12 8.61 34.14 -55.66
CA THR A 12 7.95 32.83 -55.48
C THR A 12 6.56 32.89 -56.15
N ALA A 13 6.41 32.09 -57.18
CA ALA A 13 5.12 31.89 -57.87
C ALA A 13 4.16 31.13 -56.96
N ILE A 14 2.98 31.70 -56.75
CA ILE A 14 1.86 31.05 -56.04
C ILE A 14 1.14 30.15 -57.05
N PHE A 15 1.18 28.85 -56.83
CA PHE A 15 0.34 27.86 -57.51
C PHE A 15 -0.85 27.56 -56.56
N THR A 16 -2.02 28.09 -56.88
CA THR A 16 -3.28 27.75 -56.18
C THR A 16 -3.80 26.44 -56.74
N MET A 17 -3.66 25.33 -56.01
CA MET A 17 -4.47 24.14 -56.20
C MET A 17 -5.68 24.24 -55.28
N GLN A 18 -6.86 24.38 -55.86
CA GLN A 18 -8.12 24.16 -55.16
C GLN A 18 -8.29 22.65 -54.97
N VAL A 19 -8.15 22.20 -53.74
CA VAL A 19 -8.63 20.86 -53.34
C VAL A 19 -9.95 21.07 -52.64
N SER A 20 -11.02 20.54 -53.25
CA SER A 20 -12.37 20.46 -52.69
C SER A 20 -12.32 19.50 -51.50
N CYS A 21 -12.37 20.03 -50.29
CA CYS A 21 -12.61 19.22 -49.09
C CYS A 21 -14.08 19.00 -48.92
N ASN A 22 -14.55 17.78 -49.17
CA ASN A 22 -15.80 17.26 -48.63
C ASN A 22 -15.62 17.14 -47.12
N SER A 23 -16.26 18.01 -46.35
CA SER A 23 -16.39 17.87 -44.92
C SER A 23 -17.39 16.74 -44.60
N GLN A 24 -16.87 15.55 -44.39
CA GLN A 24 -17.58 14.61 -43.52
C GLN A 24 -17.23 15.00 -42.08
N ASN A 25 -18.22 15.52 -41.36
CA ASN A 25 -18.22 15.65 -39.92
C ASN A 25 -18.11 14.23 -39.31
N GLY A 26 -16.90 13.82 -39.01
CA GLY A 26 -16.64 12.81 -38.01
C GLY A 26 -16.64 13.51 -36.66
N ASN A 27 -17.73 13.50 -35.96
CA ASN A 27 -17.69 13.61 -34.50
C ASN A 27 -16.99 12.34 -34.02
N ASP A 28 -15.68 12.41 -33.84
CA ASP A 28 -15.02 11.54 -32.90
C ASP A 28 -15.43 12.03 -31.51
N ASP A 29 -16.57 11.51 -31.06
CA ASP A 29 -16.92 11.49 -29.66
C ASP A 29 -15.76 10.77 -28.96
N VAL A 30 -14.94 11.52 -28.25
CA VAL A 30 -14.14 11.01 -27.15
C VAL A 30 -15.17 10.58 -26.10
N GLU A 31 -15.81 9.43 -26.32
CA GLU A 31 -16.48 8.71 -25.23
C GLU A 31 -15.42 8.48 -24.17
N GLY A 32 -15.51 9.26 -23.11
CA GLY A 32 -14.82 8.95 -21.86
C GLY A 32 -15.10 7.48 -21.58
N LYS A 33 -14.06 6.66 -21.41
CA LYS A 33 -14.20 5.26 -21.02
C LYS A 33 -14.87 5.24 -19.65
N SER A 34 -16.21 5.23 -19.66
CA SER A 34 -17.03 4.95 -18.50
C SER A 34 -16.55 3.63 -17.91
N SER A 35 -16.19 3.63 -16.64
CA SER A 35 -15.84 2.43 -15.89
C SER A 35 -16.89 1.35 -16.15
N LYS A 36 -16.49 0.21 -16.70
CA LYS A 36 -17.40 -0.90 -17.01
C LYS A 36 -17.59 -1.76 -15.77
N ALA A 37 -18.23 -1.21 -14.74
CA ALA A 37 -18.77 -2.03 -13.66
C ALA A 37 -19.87 -2.95 -14.27
N PHE A 38 -19.80 -4.25 -14.03
CA PHE A 38 -20.71 -5.21 -14.65
C PHE A 38 -21.91 -5.57 -13.78
N ILE A 39 -21.81 -5.38 -12.48
CA ILE A 39 -22.85 -5.73 -11.48
C ILE A 39 -23.29 -4.50 -10.69
N LEU A 40 -22.32 -3.75 -10.14
CA LEU A 40 -22.58 -2.55 -9.37
C LEU A 40 -22.74 -1.33 -10.27
N LYS A 41 -23.61 -0.40 -9.85
CA LYS A 41 -23.78 0.88 -10.53
C LYS A 41 -23.09 1.96 -9.72
N ALA A 42 -22.13 2.65 -10.31
CA ALA A 42 -21.34 3.68 -9.64
C ALA A 42 -22.23 4.74 -8.96
N GLU A 43 -23.32 5.14 -9.61
CA GLU A 43 -24.23 6.17 -9.09
C GLU A 43 -24.81 5.85 -7.70
N ASN A 44 -24.90 4.57 -7.34
CA ASN A 44 -25.40 4.14 -6.04
C ASN A 44 -24.48 4.53 -4.88
N PHE A 45 -23.22 4.84 -5.17
CA PHE A 45 -22.19 5.17 -4.18
C PHE A 45 -21.82 6.65 -4.13
N LYS A 46 -22.43 7.48 -4.99
CA LYS A 46 -22.19 8.92 -5.04
C LYS A 46 -22.49 9.60 -3.70
N GLU A 47 -23.47 9.09 -2.97
CA GLU A 47 -23.87 9.62 -1.67
C GLU A 47 -22.73 9.65 -0.64
N TYR A 48 -21.77 8.71 -0.73
CA TYR A 48 -20.57 8.72 0.12
C TYR A 48 -19.71 9.95 -0.15
N ALA A 49 -19.40 10.23 -1.42
CA ALA A 49 -18.62 11.41 -1.77
C ALA A 49 -19.35 12.71 -1.37
N ASP A 50 -20.67 12.81 -1.61
CA ASP A 50 -21.49 13.96 -1.21
C ASP A 50 -21.49 14.15 0.32
N LYS A 51 -21.61 13.04 1.09
CA LYS A 51 -21.50 13.04 2.54
C LYS A 51 -20.13 13.56 3.00
N PHE A 52 -19.03 13.02 2.48
CA PHE A 52 -17.69 13.41 2.89
C PHE A 52 -17.37 14.85 2.51
N ASN A 53 -17.79 15.33 1.34
CA ASN A 53 -17.66 16.71 0.92
C ASN A 53 -18.40 17.69 1.87
N SER A 54 -19.52 17.25 2.46
CA SER A 54 -20.32 18.06 3.37
C SER A 54 -19.78 18.13 4.80
N MET A 55 -18.83 17.26 5.16
CA MET A 55 -18.34 17.15 6.54
C MET A 55 -17.55 18.37 7.00
N GLU A 56 -16.83 19.00 6.09
CA GLU A 56 -16.03 20.19 6.36
C GLU A 56 -15.61 20.94 5.08
N GLY A 57 -15.20 22.21 5.24
CA GLY A 57 -14.61 22.99 4.15
C GLY A 57 -13.25 22.44 3.72
N GLU A 58 -12.91 22.59 2.45
CA GLU A 58 -11.64 22.18 1.88
C GLU A 58 -10.64 23.36 1.91
N ASN A 59 -9.73 23.34 2.86
CA ASN A 59 -8.75 24.41 3.04
C ASN A 59 -7.51 24.26 2.15
N ILE A 60 -7.17 23.01 1.79
CA ILE A 60 -6.03 22.66 0.95
C ILE A 60 -6.55 21.82 -0.21
N VAL A 61 -6.33 22.32 -1.43
CA VAL A 61 -6.65 21.61 -2.67
C VAL A 61 -5.33 21.37 -3.40
N GLN A 62 -5.06 20.10 -3.76
CA GLN A 62 -3.97 19.72 -4.62
C GLN A 62 -4.48 19.51 -6.06
N ALA A 63 -4.26 18.34 -6.69
CA ALA A 63 -4.71 18.11 -8.06
C ALA A 63 -6.25 17.97 -8.18
N ILE A 64 -6.93 17.38 -7.19
CA ILE A 64 -8.34 16.97 -7.29
C ILE A 64 -9.13 17.57 -6.13
N SER A 65 -10.08 18.48 -6.42
CA SER A 65 -10.93 19.15 -5.43
C SER A 65 -12.09 18.26 -4.94
N ASN A 66 -12.74 18.68 -3.86
CA ASN A 66 -13.98 18.04 -3.39
C ASN A 66 -15.08 18.05 -4.46
N ASP A 67 -15.22 19.15 -5.22
CA ASP A 67 -16.23 19.25 -6.28
C ASP A 67 -16.00 18.20 -7.41
N SER A 68 -14.76 17.79 -7.64
CA SER A 68 -14.39 16.79 -8.62
C SER A 68 -14.27 15.36 -8.03
N SER A 69 -14.44 15.21 -6.72
CA SER A 69 -14.13 13.96 -6.01
C SER A 69 -14.90 12.75 -6.56
N TRP A 70 -16.23 12.92 -6.79
CA TRP A 70 -17.03 11.81 -7.28
C TRP A 70 -16.67 11.43 -8.73
N ASN A 71 -16.47 12.41 -9.61
CA ASN A 71 -16.07 12.16 -10.99
C ASN A 71 -14.74 11.39 -11.03
N TRP A 72 -13.77 11.81 -10.22
CA TRP A 72 -12.50 11.09 -10.10
C TRP A 72 -12.68 9.68 -9.54
N MET A 73 -13.48 9.50 -8.48
CA MET A 73 -13.70 8.19 -7.87
C MET A 73 -14.34 7.22 -8.84
N GLN A 74 -15.44 7.60 -9.52
CA GLN A 74 -16.14 6.70 -10.45
C GLN A 74 -15.28 6.28 -11.64
N GLU A 75 -14.29 7.08 -12.03
CA GLU A 75 -13.37 6.79 -13.14
C GLU A 75 -12.18 5.94 -12.73
N ASN A 76 -11.76 6.01 -11.47
CA ASN A 76 -10.45 5.51 -11.06
C ASN A 76 -10.47 4.36 -10.06
N ILE A 77 -11.52 4.17 -9.27
CA ILE A 77 -11.51 3.19 -8.19
C ILE A 77 -12.34 1.94 -8.53
N PRO A 78 -12.00 0.78 -7.94
CA PRO A 78 -12.93 -0.34 -7.86
C PRO A 78 -14.21 0.07 -7.12
N LEU A 79 -15.33 -0.61 -7.38
CA LEU A 79 -16.57 -0.45 -6.64
C LEU A 79 -16.71 -1.58 -5.63
N PHE A 80 -17.22 -1.25 -4.45
CA PHE A 80 -17.41 -2.23 -3.38
C PHE A 80 -18.75 -2.06 -2.70
N GLU A 81 -19.45 -3.17 -2.53
CA GLU A 81 -20.70 -3.26 -1.78
C GLU A 81 -20.65 -4.44 -0.82
N THR A 82 -21.16 -4.26 0.40
CA THR A 82 -21.26 -5.33 1.39
C THR A 82 -22.49 -5.15 2.28
N SER A 83 -22.91 -6.23 2.95
CA SER A 83 -23.96 -6.17 3.97
C SER A 83 -23.52 -5.37 5.21
N GLN A 84 -22.23 -5.25 5.48
CA GLN A 84 -21.68 -4.47 6.59
C GLN A 84 -21.30 -3.04 6.13
N LYS A 85 -22.20 -2.08 6.36
CA LYS A 85 -22.07 -0.73 5.81
C LYS A 85 -20.90 0.09 6.34
N SER A 86 -20.36 -0.22 7.52
CA SER A 86 -19.16 0.43 8.05
C SER A 86 -17.92 0.18 7.16
N PHE A 87 -17.75 -1.05 6.65
CA PHE A 87 -16.68 -1.38 5.71
C PHE A 87 -16.86 -0.68 4.37
N GLU A 88 -18.09 -0.64 3.85
CA GLU A 88 -18.41 0.03 2.59
C GLU A 88 -18.16 1.53 2.70
N GLU A 89 -18.62 2.18 3.78
CA GLU A 89 -18.36 3.60 4.02
C GLU A 89 -16.86 3.89 4.12
N MET A 90 -16.12 3.05 4.87
CA MET A 90 -14.69 3.25 5.05
C MET A 90 -13.91 3.04 3.75
N PHE A 91 -14.30 2.08 2.91
CA PHE A 91 -13.72 1.88 1.59
C PHE A 91 -13.77 3.15 0.74
N TYR A 92 -14.96 3.76 0.62
CA TYR A 92 -15.11 5.01 -0.14
C TYR A 92 -14.43 6.20 0.54
N TYR A 93 -14.44 6.26 1.88
CA TYR A 93 -13.77 7.30 2.63
C TYR A 93 -12.25 7.29 2.41
N ARG A 94 -11.63 6.11 2.40
CA ARG A 94 -10.20 5.97 2.18
C ARG A 94 -9.81 6.39 0.76
N TRP A 95 -10.58 6.09 -0.26
CA TRP A 95 -10.36 6.62 -1.61
C TRP A 95 -10.59 8.13 -1.68
N TRP A 96 -11.64 8.62 -1.03
CA TRP A 96 -11.92 10.05 -0.98
C TRP A 96 -10.79 10.83 -0.28
N THR A 97 -10.15 10.29 0.76
CA THR A 97 -8.99 10.92 1.40
C THR A 97 -7.74 10.78 0.55
N ALA A 98 -7.46 9.60 -0.01
CA ALA A 98 -6.27 9.31 -0.80
C ALA A 98 -6.11 10.29 -1.99
N ARG A 99 -7.21 10.60 -2.72
CA ARG A 99 -7.17 11.57 -3.82
C ARG A 99 -6.68 12.97 -3.43
N LYS A 100 -6.90 13.38 -2.18
CA LYS A 100 -6.46 14.70 -1.69
C LYS A 100 -4.94 14.84 -1.68
N HIS A 101 -4.25 13.73 -1.61
CA HIS A 101 -2.79 13.64 -1.55
C HIS A 101 -2.11 13.59 -2.93
N ILE A 102 -2.88 13.46 -3.99
CA ILE A 102 -2.36 13.54 -5.36
C ILE A 102 -2.05 15.01 -5.68
N LYS A 103 -0.79 15.30 -5.93
CA LYS A 103 -0.26 16.63 -6.21
C LYS A 103 0.33 16.64 -7.62
N GLU A 104 -0.09 17.60 -8.43
CA GLU A 104 0.52 17.84 -9.74
C GLU A 104 1.80 18.67 -9.57
N THR A 105 2.88 18.24 -10.18
CA THR A 105 4.18 18.92 -10.17
C THR A 105 4.74 19.04 -11.59
N PRO A 106 5.75 19.88 -11.84
CA PRO A 106 6.41 19.93 -13.14
C PRO A 106 7.05 18.62 -13.58
N GLU A 107 7.38 17.74 -12.63
CA GLU A 107 8.02 16.45 -12.87
C GLU A 107 7.03 15.27 -12.97
N GLY A 108 5.74 15.53 -12.78
CA GLY A 108 4.69 14.52 -12.78
C GLY A 108 3.83 14.53 -11.51
N TYR A 109 2.96 13.56 -11.35
CA TYR A 109 2.20 13.40 -10.13
C TYR A 109 3.09 12.97 -8.96
N ALA A 110 2.82 13.55 -7.79
CA ALA A 110 3.44 13.20 -6.53
C ALA A 110 2.35 12.89 -5.49
N ILE A 111 2.60 11.94 -4.60
CA ILE A 111 1.66 11.56 -3.54
C ILE A 111 2.26 11.94 -2.20
N THR A 112 1.57 12.83 -1.48
CA THR A 112 2.04 13.33 -0.19
C THR A 112 1.53 12.48 0.97
N GLU A 113 2.29 12.44 2.06
CA GLU A 113 1.86 11.85 3.33
C GLU A 113 0.98 12.82 4.12
N PHE A 114 1.38 14.09 4.16
CA PHE A 114 0.62 15.19 4.78
C PHE A 114 0.09 16.15 3.72
N LEU A 115 -1.09 16.70 3.94
CA LEU A 115 -1.56 17.85 3.15
C LEU A 115 -0.83 19.14 3.53
N VAL A 116 -0.56 19.33 4.83
CA VAL A 116 0.18 20.49 5.35
C VAL A 116 1.67 20.30 5.13
N GLU A 117 2.33 21.30 4.54
CA GLU A 117 3.77 21.26 4.29
C GLU A 117 4.58 21.03 5.57
N ARG A 118 5.60 20.19 5.48
CA ARG A 118 6.50 19.84 6.58
C ARG A 118 7.93 20.33 6.29
N SER A 119 8.55 20.95 7.28
CA SER A 119 9.93 21.47 7.16
C SER A 119 10.99 20.36 6.96
N TYR A 120 10.65 19.12 7.32
CA TYR A 120 11.52 17.95 7.18
C TYR A 120 11.23 17.12 5.93
N SER A 121 10.17 17.45 5.16
CA SER A 121 9.89 16.80 3.87
C SER A 121 10.90 17.20 2.80
N ASP A 122 10.91 16.47 1.71
CA ASP A 122 11.61 16.82 0.49
C ASP A 122 10.80 17.82 -0.37
N LYS A 123 11.33 18.16 -1.53
CA LYS A 123 10.61 18.90 -2.58
C LYS A 123 9.20 18.33 -2.76
N TRP A 124 8.23 19.16 -3.04
CA TRP A 124 6.83 18.81 -3.22
C TRP A 124 6.12 18.23 -1.97
N ASN A 125 6.70 18.39 -0.79
CA ASN A 125 6.20 17.86 0.49
C ASN A 125 6.26 16.32 0.55
N LEU A 126 7.24 15.70 -0.10
CA LEU A 126 7.38 14.26 -0.15
C LEU A 126 8.12 13.72 1.08
N ILE A 127 7.67 12.57 1.60
CA ILE A 127 8.27 11.86 2.74
C ILE A 127 8.31 10.37 2.39
N SER A 128 9.51 9.78 2.35
CA SER A 128 9.72 8.44 1.79
C SER A 128 9.19 7.29 2.66
N CYS A 129 8.90 7.48 3.95
CA CYS A 129 8.42 6.39 4.80
C CYS A 129 7.06 5.83 4.35
N ALA A 130 6.21 6.64 3.72
CA ALA A 130 4.91 6.21 3.23
C ALA A 130 4.91 5.69 1.79
N LEU A 131 6.02 5.82 1.04
CA LEU A 131 6.08 5.52 -0.40
C LEU A 131 5.57 4.11 -0.74
N SER A 132 6.02 3.09 -0.03
CA SER A 132 5.61 1.71 -0.29
C SER A 132 4.13 1.46 0.06
N HIS A 133 3.58 2.11 1.08
CA HIS A 133 2.14 2.10 1.34
C HIS A 133 1.35 2.78 0.22
N HIS A 134 1.85 3.90 -0.30
CA HIS A 134 1.22 4.57 -1.45
C HIS A 134 1.18 3.63 -2.67
N ILE A 135 2.27 2.92 -2.98
CA ILE A 135 2.31 1.99 -4.11
C ILE A 135 1.26 0.89 -3.94
N HIS A 136 1.18 0.26 -2.76
CA HIS A 136 0.20 -0.80 -2.51
C HIS A 136 -1.25 -0.31 -2.55
N GLU A 137 -1.56 0.85 -1.97
CA GLU A 137 -2.92 1.38 -2.00
C GLU A 137 -3.32 1.85 -3.40
N PHE A 138 -2.45 2.60 -4.10
CA PHE A 138 -2.75 3.20 -5.40
C PHE A 138 -2.61 2.23 -6.58
N ARG A 139 -2.03 1.04 -6.41
CA ARG A 139 -1.94 0.01 -7.47
C ARG A 139 -3.31 -0.46 -7.99
N TRP A 140 -4.39 -0.15 -7.28
CA TRP A 140 -5.76 -0.50 -7.65
C TRP A 140 -6.49 0.58 -8.46
N LEU A 141 -5.91 1.78 -8.61
CA LEU A 141 -6.49 2.82 -9.46
C LEU A 141 -6.44 2.43 -10.94
N HIS A 142 -7.46 2.84 -11.71
CA HIS A 142 -7.48 2.61 -13.16
C HIS A 142 -6.43 3.46 -13.89
N ASN A 143 -6.31 4.74 -13.55
CA ASN A 143 -5.22 5.56 -14.05
C ASN A 143 -3.95 5.28 -13.23
N ARG A 144 -3.02 4.56 -13.83
CA ARG A 144 -1.74 4.19 -13.20
C ARG A 144 -0.74 5.34 -13.17
N ASP A 145 -0.94 6.39 -13.96
CA ASP A 145 -0.02 7.52 -14.02
C ASP A 145 0.19 8.16 -12.65
N TYR A 146 -0.85 8.19 -11.79
CA TYR A 146 -0.73 8.73 -10.44
C TYR A 146 0.38 8.08 -9.62
N ILE A 147 0.51 6.76 -9.70
CA ILE A 147 1.54 6.04 -8.94
C ILE A 147 2.83 5.87 -9.74
N ASP A 148 2.75 5.69 -11.05
CA ASP A 148 3.92 5.53 -11.90
C ASP A 148 4.77 6.81 -11.92
N GLU A 149 4.13 7.96 -12.11
CA GLU A 149 4.81 9.26 -12.07
C GLU A 149 5.29 9.60 -10.66
N ASN A 150 4.53 9.24 -9.59
CA ASN A 150 5.01 9.44 -8.22
C ASN A 150 6.33 8.72 -7.95
N VAL A 151 6.48 7.50 -8.45
CA VAL A 151 7.75 6.77 -8.32
C VAL A 151 8.83 7.41 -9.19
N HIS A 152 8.52 7.83 -10.41
CA HIS A 152 9.47 8.59 -11.24
C HIS A 152 9.94 9.88 -10.56
N VAL A 153 9.03 10.63 -9.92
CA VAL A 153 9.40 11.84 -9.16
C VAL A 153 10.39 11.50 -8.05
N TRP A 154 10.19 10.40 -7.32
CA TRP A 154 11.13 9.99 -6.28
C TRP A 154 12.52 9.64 -6.81
N PHE A 155 12.61 8.96 -7.94
CA PHE A 155 13.87 8.43 -8.48
C PHE A 155 14.53 9.36 -9.52
N ARG A 156 13.79 10.29 -10.14
CA ARG A 156 14.29 11.12 -11.25
C ARG A 156 13.81 12.58 -11.20
N GLY A 157 13.07 12.97 -10.18
CA GLY A 157 12.44 14.30 -10.06
C GLY A 157 13.37 15.43 -9.61
N ASN A 158 14.65 15.16 -9.37
CA ASN A 158 15.66 16.14 -9.02
C ASN A 158 16.65 16.30 -10.18
N ASP A 159 16.20 16.98 -11.27
CA ASP A 159 17.00 17.17 -12.50
C ASP A 159 17.51 15.84 -13.12
N GLY A 160 16.70 14.77 -13.02
CA GLY A 160 17.04 13.44 -13.52
C GLY A 160 17.70 12.53 -12.48
N GLU A 161 17.95 13.02 -11.27
CA GLU A 161 18.54 12.30 -10.15
C GLU A 161 17.47 11.98 -9.08
N ASN A 162 17.84 11.14 -8.13
CA ASN A 162 17.00 10.83 -6.97
C ASN A 162 16.66 12.08 -6.15
N MET A 163 15.44 12.11 -5.61
CA MET A 163 15.09 13.09 -4.59
C MET A 163 16.06 12.99 -3.41
N GLU A 164 16.47 14.14 -2.85
CA GLU A 164 17.51 14.21 -1.80
C GLU A 164 17.18 13.36 -0.56
N LYS A 165 15.88 13.22 -0.25
CA LYS A 165 15.42 12.49 0.93
C LYS A 165 14.81 11.12 0.63
N LEU A 166 15.05 10.56 -0.56
CA LEU A 166 14.58 9.21 -0.91
C LEU A 166 14.99 8.17 0.15
N ARG A 167 16.24 8.21 0.61
CA ARG A 167 16.78 7.32 1.64
C ARG A 167 16.69 7.88 3.07
N SER A 168 15.82 8.86 3.32
CA SER A 168 15.65 9.40 4.68
C SER A 168 14.97 8.44 5.62
N PHE A 169 14.11 7.55 5.10
CA PHE A 169 13.41 6.53 5.85
C PHE A 169 13.57 5.18 5.18
N SER A 170 13.52 4.10 5.99
CA SER A 170 13.50 2.73 5.47
C SER A 170 12.28 2.50 4.58
N SER A 171 12.46 1.80 3.46
CA SER A 171 11.39 1.50 2.51
C SER A 171 11.57 0.13 1.86
N TRP A 172 10.49 -0.42 1.32
CA TRP A 172 10.47 -1.67 0.56
C TRP A 172 10.01 -1.43 -0.88
N THR A 173 10.58 -0.39 -1.51
CA THR A 173 10.10 0.14 -2.79
C THR A 173 10.23 -0.85 -3.93
N ALA A 174 11.32 -1.61 -4.02
CA ALA A 174 11.50 -2.60 -5.09
C ALA A 174 10.45 -3.72 -5.00
N GLU A 175 10.16 -4.20 -3.80
CA GLU A 175 9.11 -5.19 -3.57
C GLU A 175 7.73 -4.61 -3.92
N SER A 176 7.42 -3.40 -3.46
CA SER A 176 6.13 -2.76 -3.74
C SER A 176 5.89 -2.55 -5.24
N LEU A 177 6.93 -2.20 -6.01
CA LEU A 177 6.83 -2.07 -7.46
C LEU A 177 6.66 -3.43 -8.16
N TYR A 178 7.31 -4.47 -7.66
CA TYR A 178 7.06 -5.81 -8.15
C TYR A 178 5.61 -6.25 -7.85
N ASP A 179 5.12 -5.97 -6.65
CA ASP A 179 3.73 -6.24 -6.26
C ASP A 179 2.70 -5.42 -7.07
N LYS A 180 3.06 -4.19 -7.47
CA LYS A 180 2.25 -3.42 -8.43
C LYS A 180 2.23 -4.10 -9.79
N TYR A 181 3.37 -4.59 -10.27
CA TYR A 181 3.45 -5.37 -11.52
C TYR A 181 2.57 -6.62 -11.47
N LEU A 182 2.45 -7.29 -10.33
CA LEU A 182 1.54 -8.43 -10.17
C LEU A 182 0.05 -8.04 -10.37
N VAL A 183 -0.30 -6.77 -10.32
CA VAL A 183 -1.66 -6.26 -10.56
C VAL A 183 -1.85 -5.76 -11.99
N ASP A 184 -0.88 -5.05 -12.56
CA ASP A 184 -1.05 -4.36 -13.85
C ASP A 184 -0.33 -5.01 -15.04
N GLN A 185 0.63 -5.91 -14.78
CA GLN A 185 1.48 -6.56 -15.78
C GLN A 185 2.26 -5.58 -16.67
N ASN A 186 2.48 -4.33 -16.19
CA ASN A 186 3.25 -3.34 -16.94
C ASN A 186 4.75 -3.61 -16.84
N LYS A 187 5.20 -4.61 -17.60
CA LYS A 187 6.61 -5.02 -17.63
C LYS A 187 7.53 -3.89 -18.13
N ASP A 188 7.08 -3.10 -19.09
CA ASP A 188 7.92 -2.05 -19.69
C ASP A 188 8.27 -0.98 -18.63
N TYR A 189 7.28 -0.55 -17.85
CA TYR A 189 7.49 0.37 -16.74
C TYR A 189 8.41 -0.24 -15.67
N LEU A 190 8.14 -1.48 -15.26
CA LEU A 190 8.96 -2.15 -14.24
C LEU A 190 10.43 -2.27 -14.67
N MET A 191 10.69 -2.57 -15.95
CA MET A 191 12.05 -2.70 -16.48
C MET A 191 12.73 -1.34 -16.69
N ASP A 192 11.98 -0.27 -16.94
CA ASP A 192 12.50 1.10 -16.97
C ASP A 192 13.01 1.52 -15.57
N MET A 193 12.28 1.17 -14.51
CA MET A 193 12.67 1.47 -13.13
C MET A 193 13.72 0.52 -12.54
N PHE A 194 13.91 -0.65 -13.14
CA PHE A 194 14.75 -1.71 -12.57
C PHE A 194 16.21 -1.27 -12.27
N PRO A 195 16.92 -0.54 -13.14
CA PRO A 195 18.27 -0.05 -12.84
C PRO A 195 18.33 0.85 -11.59
N ASP A 196 17.37 1.75 -11.43
CA ASP A 196 17.29 2.67 -10.29
C ASP A 196 17.06 1.91 -8.98
N LEU A 197 16.21 0.88 -9.02
CA LEU A 197 15.94 0.03 -7.86
C LEU A 197 17.15 -0.80 -7.44
N VAL A 198 17.97 -1.26 -8.41
CA VAL A 198 19.24 -1.95 -8.13
C VAL A 198 20.21 -0.99 -7.44
N GLU A 199 20.36 0.22 -7.98
CA GLU A 199 21.21 1.25 -7.39
C GLU A 199 20.77 1.64 -5.98
N GLU A 200 19.45 1.79 -5.77
CA GLU A 200 18.88 2.10 -4.46
C GLU A 200 19.19 1.01 -3.43
N TYR A 201 19.06 -0.27 -3.81
CA TYR A 201 19.42 -1.38 -2.95
C TYR A 201 20.91 -1.36 -2.56
N GLU A 202 21.79 -1.13 -3.54
CA GLU A 202 23.24 -1.09 -3.33
C GLU A 202 23.65 0.11 -2.46
N ALA A 203 22.96 1.24 -2.59
CA ALA A 203 23.17 2.40 -1.72
C ALA A 203 22.80 2.09 -0.26
N TRP A 204 21.68 1.41 0.00
CA TRP A 204 21.33 0.94 1.33
C TRP A 204 22.37 -0.03 1.90
N GLU A 205 22.92 -0.95 1.10
CA GLU A 205 24.01 -1.84 1.52
C GLU A 205 25.25 -1.04 1.94
N GLY A 206 25.64 -0.06 1.16
CA GLY A 206 26.80 0.79 1.46
C GLY A 206 26.65 1.58 2.75
N ASP A 207 25.44 2.05 3.04
CA ASP A 207 25.17 2.95 4.16
C ASP A 207 24.80 2.24 5.47
N ARG A 208 24.11 1.10 5.41
CA ARG A 208 23.41 0.51 6.56
C ARG A 208 23.80 -0.92 6.89
N ARG A 209 24.59 -1.59 6.06
CA ARG A 209 25.01 -2.97 6.32
C ARG A 209 26.05 -3.03 7.44
N ARG A 210 25.80 -3.92 8.40
CA ARG A 210 26.73 -4.25 9.48
C ARG A 210 27.79 -5.26 9.01
N GLU A 211 28.87 -5.40 9.77
CA GLU A 211 29.92 -6.43 9.51
C GLU A 211 29.37 -7.85 9.57
N ASP A 212 28.35 -8.09 10.41
CA ASP A 212 27.68 -9.40 10.53
C ASP A 212 26.68 -9.69 9.40
N GLY A 213 26.46 -8.73 8.51
CA GLY A 213 25.59 -8.84 7.34
C GLY A 213 24.15 -8.37 7.53
N LEU A 214 23.71 -8.11 8.76
CA LEU A 214 22.43 -7.46 9.03
C LEU A 214 22.47 -5.98 8.63
N PHE A 215 21.27 -5.36 8.54
CA PHE A 215 21.11 -3.93 8.36
C PHE A 215 20.71 -3.27 9.67
N TRP A 216 21.28 -2.10 9.93
CA TRP A 216 20.93 -1.29 11.09
C TRP A 216 20.08 -0.08 10.71
N GLN A 217 19.26 0.40 11.65
CA GLN A 217 18.52 1.64 11.47
C GLN A 217 18.23 2.32 12.82
N TYR A 218 18.09 3.64 12.78
CA TYR A 218 17.51 4.41 13.90
C TYR A 218 15.98 4.26 13.89
N ASP A 219 15.34 4.25 15.04
CA ASP A 219 13.86 4.20 15.11
C ASP A 219 13.20 5.38 14.36
N VAL A 220 13.72 6.61 14.55
CA VAL A 220 13.24 7.80 13.84
C VAL A 220 13.37 7.70 12.32
N LYS A 221 14.25 6.85 11.81
CA LYS A 221 14.46 6.62 10.37
C LYS A 221 13.69 5.42 9.83
N ASP A 222 13.05 4.67 10.69
CA ASP A 222 11.94 3.78 10.33
C ASP A 222 10.59 4.51 10.34
N GLY A 223 10.54 5.79 10.76
CA GLY A 223 9.30 6.53 11.02
C GLY A 223 8.60 6.06 12.31
N MET A 224 9.35 5.50 13.26
CA MET A 224 8.84 4.79 14.46
C MET A 224 9.50 5.33 15.75
N GLU A 225 9.42 6.63 15.90
CA GLU A 225 10.01 7.34 17.03
C GLU A 225 9.43 6.88 18.37
N GLU A 226 10.27 6.80 19.39
CA GLU A 226 9.91 6.39 20.75
C GLU A 226 9.53 4.90 20.84
N SER A 227 9.92 4.06 19.88
CA SER A 227 9.76 2.61 19.99
C SER A 227 10.56 2.04 21.17
N LEU A 228 10.06 0.97 21.80
CA LEU A 228 10.65 0.44 23.04
C LEU A 228 12.06 -0.13 22.86
N SER A 229 12.35 -0.68 21.68
CA SER A 229 13.67 -1.22 21.32
C SER A 229 14.51 -0.26 20.51
N GLY A 230 14.01 0.96 20.23
CA GLY A 230 14.64 1.92 19.37
C GLY A 230 15.52 2.93 20.11
N GLY A 231 15.88 3.96 19.37
CA GLY A 231 16.57 5.14 19.85
C GLY A 231 17.03 5.98 18.66
N ARG A 232 16.82 7.30 18.76
CA ARG A 232 17.07 8.25 17.65
C ARG A 232 18.50 8.22 17.11
N HIS A 233 19.42 7.63 17.86
CA HIS A 233 20.86 7.59 17.53
C HIS A 233 21.48 6.21 17.81
N ILE A 234 20.67 5.16 17.99
CA ILE A 234 21.12 3.80 18.28
C ILE A 234 20.99 2.95 17.01
N LYS A 235 22.11 2.38 16.58
CA LYS A 235 22.21 1.57 15.34
C LYS A 235 21.81 0.13 15.58
N ASN A 236 20.54 -0.10 15.88
CA ASN A 236 20.04 -1.45 16.10
C ASN A 236 19.70 -2.14 14.78
N ALA A 237 19.90 -3.47 14.69
CA ALA A 237 19.37 -4.29 13.62
C ALA A 237 17.90 -4.59 13.91
N ARG A 238 17.03 -3.88 13.22
CA ARG A 238 15.57 -3.92 13.45
C ARG A 238 14.89 -4.89 12.49
N PRO A 239 13.80 -5.57 12.89
CA PRO A 239 13.00 -6.41 12.00
C PRO A 239 12.53 -5.67 10.74
N THR A 240 12.21 -4.37 10.83
CA THR A 240 11.83 -3.48 9.73
C THR A 240 12.82 -3.50 8.57
N ILE A 241 13.96 -2.82 8.73
CA ILE A 241 14.96 -2.64 7.66
C ILE A 241 15.46 -3.98 7.12
N ASN A 242 15.61 -5.01 7.98
CA ASN A 242 16.10 -6.31 7.55
C ASN A 242 15.08 -7.06 6.70
N SER A 243 13.80 -7.00 7.03
CA SER A 243 12.73 -7.58 6.22
C SER A 243 12.50 -6.81 4.92
N TYR A 244 12.57 -5.47 4.96
CA TYR A 244 12.47 -4.63 3.76
C TYR A 244 13.58 -4.97 2.76
N MET A 245 14.82 -5.06 3.21
CA MET A 245 15.95 -5.43 2.36
C MET A 245 15.85 -6.87 1.83
N TYR A 246 15.27 -7.79 2.61
CA TYR A 246 14.95 -9.13 2.13
C TYR A 246 13.91 -9.11 1.01
N GLY A 247 12.78 -8.43 1.22
CA GLY A 247 11.72 -8.29 0.22
C GLY A 247 12.22 -7.63 -1.06
N ASN A 248 12.98 -6.51 -0.93
CA ASN A 248 13.60 -5.84 -2.06
C ASN A 248 14.56 -6.77 -2.83
N ALA A 249 15.37 -7.58 -2.14
CA ALA A 249 16.27 -8.52 -2.80
C ALA A 249 15.51 -9.62 -3.56
N LYS A 250 14.42 -10.14 -2.99
CA LYS A 250 13.55 -11.12 -3.68
C LYS A 250 12.93 -10.53 -4.94
N ALA A 251 12.36 -9.33 -4.84
CA ALA A 251 11.76 -8.63 -5.97
C ALA A 251 12.80 -8.34 -7.08
N LEU A 252 13.97 -7.84 -6.72
CA LEU A 252 15.05 -7.58 -7.67
C LEU A 252 15.56 -8.85 -8.36
N SER A 253 15.55 -9.98 -7.66
CA SER A 253 15.87 -11.27 -8.27
C SER A 253 14.85 -11.67 -9.33
N GLU A 254 13.56 -11.52 -9.05
CA GLU A 254 12.50 -11.78 -10.04
C GLU A 254 12.57 -10.82 -11.24
N MET A 255 12.77 -9.51 -10.99
CA MET A 255 12.97 -8.53 -12.07
C MET A 255 14.19 -8.86 -12.94
N ALA A 256 15.29 -9.29 -12.33
CA ALA A 256 16.49 -9.72 -13.07
C ALA A 256 16.20 -10.95 -13.95
N ARG A 257 15.41 -11.93 -13.45
CA ARG A 257 14.95 -13.07 -14.27
C ARG A 257 14.09 -12.62 -15.45
N MET A 258 13.18 -11.69 -15.21
CA MET A 258 12.31 -11.11 -16.27
C MET A 258 13.12 -10.37 -17.33
N ASN A 259 14.25 -9.76 -16.93
CA ASN A 259 15.19 -9.08 -17.81
C ASN A 259 16.21 -10.03 -18.49
N GLY A 260 16.20 -11.33 -18.12
CA GLY A 260 17.13 -12.33 -18.64
C GLY A 260 18.53 -12.31 -18.03
N ASP A 261 18.77 -11.49 -17.00
CA ASP A 261 20.04 -11.39 -16.29
C ASP A 261 20.14 -12.43 -15.17
N LYS A 262 20.61 -13.62 -15.53
CA LYS A 262 20.72 -14.74 -14.60
C LYS A 262 21.79 -14.54 -13.51
N GLU A 263 22.84 -13.80 -13.80
CA GLU A 263 23.92 -13.56 -12.83
C GLU A 263 23.44 -12.60 -11.75
N LEU A 264 22.75 -11.54 -12.15
CA LEU A 264 22.15 -10.59 -11.23
C LEU A 264 21.04 -11.24 -10.38
N ALA A 265 20.19 -12.07 -11.00
CA ALA A 265 19.17 -12.85 -10.28
C ALA A 265 19.80 -13.72 -9.18
N GLN A 266 20.82 -14.50 -9.50
CA GLN A 266 21.52 -15.33 -8.52
C GLN A 266 22.21 -14.52 -7.42
N ARG A 267 22.72 -13.32 -7.75
CA ARG A 267 23.33 -12.41 -6.77
C ARG A 267 22.28 -11.95 -5.74
N PHE A 268 21.10 -11.56 -6.19
CA PHE A 268 20.01 -11.12 -5.31
C PHE A 268 19.37 -12.27 -4.55
N ASP A 269 19.21 -13.46 -5.13
CA ASP A 269 18.80 -14.65 -4.39
C ASP A 269 19.74 -14.94 -3.22
N LYS A 270 21.05 -14.94 -3.47
CA LYS A 270 22.04 -15.15 -2.42
C LYS A 270 21.98 -14.09 -1.32
N LYS A 271 21.71 -12.82 -1.68
CA LYS A 271 21.52 -11.73 -0.69
C LYS A 271 20.29 -12.01 0.17
N ALA A 272 19.17 -12.34 -0.45
CA ALA A 272 17.93 -12.68 0.24
C ALA A 272 18.10 -13.89 1.18
N ASP A 273 18.65 -15.00 0.67
CA ASP A 273 18.85 -16.22 1.47
C ASP A 273 19.78 -15.99 2.65
N THR A 274 20.84 -15.19 2.45
CA THR A 274 21.77 -14.83 3.52
C THR A 274 21.08 -14.01 4.59
N LEU A 275 20.29 -13.01 4.18
CA LEU A 275 19.60 -12.12 5.12
C LEU A 275 18.48 -12.85 5.86
N LYS A 276 17.72 -13.71 5.18
CA LYS A 276 16.73 -14.60 5.79
C LYS A 276 17.34 -15.39 6.95
N LYS A 277 18.43 -16.09 6.67
CA LYS A 277 19.14 -16.89 7.68
C LYS A 277 19.60 -16.03 8.87
N LEU A 278 20.15 -14.84 8.62
CA LEU A 278 20.60 -13.93 9.67
C LEU A 278 19.43 -13.40 10.53
N VAL A 279 18.28 -13.10 9.91
CA VAL A 279 17.07 -12.67 10.64
C VAL A 279 16.56 -13.79 11.54
N GLU A 280 16.46 -15.02 11.01
CA GLU A 280 16.00 -16.19 11.77
C GLU A 280 16.95 -16.52 12.93
N GLU A 281 18.27 -16.47 12.70
CA GLU A 281 19.28 -16.85 13.71
C GLU A 281 19.47 -15.77 14.79
N LYS A 282 19.33 -14.48 14.46
CA LYS A 282 19.72 -13.38 15.34
C LYS A 282 18.58 -12.55 15.89
N LEU A 283 17.50 -12.37 15.11
CA LEU A 283 16.36 -11.55 15.52
C LEU A 283 15.26 -12.38 16.17
N TRP A 284 15.22 -13.70 15.95
CA TRP A 284 14.29 -14.56 16.66
C TRP A 284 14.74 -14.74 18.12
N ASN A 285 13.89 -14.32 19.06
CA ASN A 285 14.09 -14.57 20.48
C ASN A 285 13.30 -15.83 20.90
N PRO A 286 13.95 -17.00 21.11
CA PRO A 286 13.23 -18.23 21.43
C PRO A 286 12.55 -18.20 22.82
N LYS A 287 13.02 -17.34 23.75
CA LYS A 287 12.39 -17.17 25.06
C LYS A 287 11.04 -16.46 24.93
N ASP A 288 10.99 -15.41 24.12
CA ASP A 288 9.80 -14.61 23.92
C ASP A 288 8.97 -15.09 22.70
N GLN A 289 9.50 -16.06 21.92
CA GLN A 289 8.90 -16.60 20.71
C GLN A 289 8.44 -15.49 19.76
N PHE A 290 9.37 -14.56 19.48
CA PHE A 290 9.08 -13.37 18.69
C PHE A 290 10.32 -12.85 17.96
N PHE A 291 10.15 -12.24 16.79
CA PHE A 291 11.23 -11.48 16.17
C PHE A 291 11.38 -10.12 16.86
N GLU A 292 12.58 -9.85 17.34
CA GLU A 292 12.89 -8.65 18.09
C GLU A 292 14.04 -7.88 17.46
N THR A 293 14.16 -6.63 17.87
CA THR A 293 15.34 -5.82 17.55
C THR A 293 16.59 -6.45 18.16
N PHE A 294 17.61 -6.65 17.32
CA PHE A 294 18.93 -7.06 17.73
C PHE A 294 19.79 -5.80 17.97
N THR A 295 20.14 -5.57 19.22
CA THR A 295 20.74 -4.32 19.67
C THR A 295 22.19 -4.15 19.22
N GLU A 296 22.76 -2.95 19.38
CA GLU A 296 24.21 -2.70 19.19
C GLU A 296 25.09 -3.55 20.11
N SER A 297 24.52 -4.09 21.20
CA SER A 297 25.22 -4.99 22.14
C SER A 297 25.14 -6.46 21.75
N ASP A 298 24.69 -6.77 20.55
CA ASP A 298 24.53 -8.13 20.01
C ASP A 298 23.63 -9.05 20.85
N THR A 299 22.51 -8.50 21.33
CA THR A 299 21.47 -9.22 22.08
C THR A 299 20.08 -8.80 21.61
N CYS A 300 19.07 -9.68 21.75
CA CYS A 300 17.68 -9.30 21.56
C CYS A 300 17.24 -8.26 22.60
N ALA A 301 16.33 -7.38 22.20
CA ALA A 301 15.85 -6.29 23.04
C ALA A 301 14.97 -6.75 24.21
N ASN A 302 14.52 -8.00 24.21
CA ASN A 302 13.60 -8.62 25.17
C ASN A 302 12.31 -7.79 25.34
N VAL A 303 11.76 -7.35 24.22
CA VAL A 303 10.46 -6.68 24.12
C VAL A 303 9.84 -6.98 22.76
N ARG A 304 8.55 -7.35 22.79
CA ARG A 304 7.79 -7.55 21.57
C ARG A 304 7.19 -6.23 21.10
N GLU A 305 7.42 -5.91 19.84
CA GLU A 305 6.85 -4.74 19.15
C GLU A 305 6.23 -5.20 17.82
N ALA A 306 5.23 -4.48 17.32
CA ALA A 306 4.53 -4.84 16.07
C ALA A 306 5.47 -5.05 14.88
N ILE A 307 6.64 -4.40 14.88
CA ILE A 307 7.67 -4.60 13.87
C ILE A 307 8.17 -6.05 13.76
N GLY A 308 8.02 -6.85 14.81
CA GLY A 308 8.36 -8.27 14.80
C GLY A 308 7.43 -9.15 13.96
N TYR A 309 6.30 -8.61 13.47
CA TYR A 309 5.45 -9.28 12.48
C TYR A 309 5.88 -9.01 11.04
N ILE A 310 6.69 -7.99 10.79
CA ILE A 310 7.09 -7.58 9.43
C ILE A 310 7.83 -8.70 8.64
N PRO A 311 8.59 -9.62 9.25
CA PRO A 311 9.14 -10.75 8.49
C PRO A 311 8.08 -11.53 7.68
N TRP A 312 6.86 -11.72 8.20
CA TRP A 312 5.78 -12.40 7.47
C TRP A 312 5.14 -11.55 6.38
N TYR A 313 5.29 -10.23 6.42
CA TYR A 313 4.88 -9.36 5.31
C TYR A 313 5.54 -9.81 4.01
N PHE A 314 6.82 -10.22 4.08
CA PHE A 314 7.63 -10.65 2.95
C PHE A 314 7.75 -12.18 2.84
N ASN A 315 6.98 -12.97 3.58
CA ASN A 315 7.11 -14.42 3.64
C ASN A 315 8.57 -14.86 3.96
N LEU A 316 9.26 -14.11 4.81
CA LEU A 316 10.66 -14.36 5.15
C LEU A 316 10.85 -15.63 6.00
N PRO A 317 10.11 -15.84 7.12
CA PRO A 317 10.36 -16.98 8.00
C PRO A 317 10.13 -18.31 7.29
N ASP A 318 10.93 -19.31 7.64
CA ASP A 318 10.65 -20.69 7.27
C ASP A 318 9.36 -21.20 7.90
N GLU A 319 8.75 -22.20 7.28
CA GLU A 319 7.60 -22.89 7.85
C GLU A 319 8.05 -23.67 9.11
N ASN A 320 7.85 -23.06 10.27
CA ASN A 320 8.24 -23.60 11.56
C ASN A 320 7.14 -23.31 12.60
N ALA A 321 6.64 -24.35 13.26
CA ALA A 321 5.61 -24.24 14.28
C ALA A 321 6.02 -23.32 15.45
N GLU A 322 7.32 -23.21 15.77
CA GLU A 322 7.80 -22.29 16.81
C GLU A 322 7.61 -20.83 16.41
N TYR A 323 7.83 -20.47 15.14
CA TYR A 323 7.62 -19.13 14.64
C TYR A 323 6.12 -18.76 14.64
N ASN A 324 5.24 -19.74 14.39
CA ASN A 324 3.80 -19.52 14.40
C ASN A 324 3.29 -19.01 15.77
N GLU A 325 3.96 -19.38 16.88
CA GLU A 325 3.58 -18.96 18.24
C GLU A 325 3.53 -17.43 18.42
N ALA A 326 4.32 -16.66 17.66
CA ALA A 326 4.31 -15.21 17.67
C ALA A 326 2.89 -14.63 17.44
N TRP A 327 2.11 -15.28 16.58
CA TRP A 327 0.78 -14.83 16.18
C TRP A 327 -0.29 -14.95 17.28
N LYS A 328 -0.01 -15.68 18.38
CA LYS A 328 -0.90 -15.68 19.55
C LYS A 328 -1.03 -14.30 20.20
N GLN A 329 -0.02 -13.44 20.01
CA GLN A 329 0.01 -12.13 20.66
C GLN A 329 -0.94 -11.11 20.02
N VAL A 330 -1.35 -11.26 18.74
CA VAL A 330 -2.33 -10.35 18.12
C VAL A 330 -3.75 -10.50 18.69
N LYS A 331 -4.04 -11.65 19.37
CA LYS A 331 -5.32 -11.94 20.01
C LYS A 331 -5.27 -11.79 21.54
N ASN A 332 -4.13 -11.41 22.08
CA ASN A 332 -3.91 -11.34 23.52
C ASN A 332 -4.00 -9.89 24.00
N GLU A 333 -4.90 -9.62 24.96
CA GLU A 333 -5.10 -8.31 25.58
C GLU A 333 -3.87 -7.80 26.37
N GLU A 334 -3.02 -8.69 26.86
CA GLU A 334 -1.70 -8.32 27.39
C GLU A 334 -0.63 -8.24 26.29
N GLY A 335 -0.91 -8.75 25.09
CA GLY A 335 -0.10 -8.66 23.88
C GLY A 335 -0.42 -7.38 23.12
N PHE A 336 -0.95 -7.54 21.89
CA PHE A 336 -1.18 -6.39 21.00
C PHE A 336 -2.66 -6.02 20.85
N LEU A 337 -3.62 -6.84 21.31
CA LEU A 337 -5.04 -6.57 21.16
C LEU A 337 -5.50 -5.54 22.20
N ALA A 338 -5.85 -4.36 21.75
CA ALA A 338 -6.47 -3.32 22.58
C ALA A 338 -7.90 -3.00 22.12
N PRO A 339 -8.71 -2.29 22.92
CA PRO A 339 -10.09 -1.97 22.56
C PRO A 339 -10.27 -1.23 21.24
N PHE A 340 -9.25 -0.47 20.78
CA PHE A 340 -9.35 0.34 19.56
C PHE A 340 -8.28 0.01 18.53
N GLY A 341 -7.69 -1.16 18.54
CA GLY A 341 -6.77 -1.61 17.50
C GLY A 341 -5.58 -2.40 18.03
N LEU A 342 -4.66 -2.71 17.12
CA LEU A 342 -3.39 -3.35 17.45
C LEU A 342 -2.38 -2.29 17.91
N THR A 343 -1.82 -2.50 19.11
CA THR A 343 -0.79 -1.62 19.67
C THR A 343 0.56 -1.83 18.98
N THR A 344 1.41 -0.80 18.97
CA THR A 344 2.78 -0.90 18.42
C THR A 344 3.77 -1.63 19.32
N ALA A 345 3.46 -1.76 20.61
CA ALA A 345 4.23 -2.53 21.58
C ALA A 345 3.28 -3.39 22.42
N GLU A 346 3.78 -4.52 22.97
CA GLU A 346 2.97 -5.37 23.84
C GLU A 346 2.57 -4.66 25.15
N GLN A 347 1.30 -4.79 25.53
CA GLN A 347 0.71 -4.07 26.68
C GLN A 347 1.27 -4.52 28.04
N ARG A 348 1.80 -5.74 28.16
CA ARG A 348 2.47 -6.23 29.38
C ARG A 348 3.84 -5.64 29.64
N SER A 349 4.42 -4.90 28.67
CA SER A 349 5.73 -4.28 28.85
C SER A 349 5.66 -3.20 29.93
N PRO A 350 6.55 -3.18 30.92
CA PRO A 350 6.58 -2.11 31.93
C PRO A 350 6.91 -0.74 31.34
N ARG A 351 7.35 -0.68 30.09
CA ARG A 351 7.62 0.55 29.35
C ARG A 351 6.50 0.97 28.41
N PHE A 352 5.41 0.18 28.37
CA PHE A 352 4.24 0.50 27.53
C PHE A 352 3.68 1.87 27.89
N ARG A 353 3.54 2.75 26.88
CA ARG A 353 2.98 4.11 27.01
C ARG A 353 3.70 5.00 28.05
N THR A 354 5.00 4.81 28.25
CA THR A 354 5.75 5.56 29.27
C THR A 354 6.39 6.86 28.78
N HIS A 355 6.49 7.09 27.47
CA HIS A 355 7.04 8.32 26.91
C HIS A 355 6.09 9.53 27.01
N GLY A 356 4.85 9.32 27.41
CA GLY A 356 3.82 10.35 27.54
C GLY A 356 3.17 10.70 26.19
N THR A 357 2.22 11.64 26.22
CA THR A 357 1.40 11.99 25.06
C THR A 357 1.96 13.17 24.27
N GLY A 358 1.73 13.17 22.94
CA GLY A 358 2.06 14.27 22.04
C GLY A 358 3.46 14.19 21.42
N THR A 359 4.08 13.02 21.56
CA THR A 359 5.33 12.67 20.91
C THR A 359 5.20 11.69 19.82
N CYS A 360 5.63 11.06 19.09
CA CYS A 360 5.30 9.99 18.12
C CYS A 360 5.21 8.62 18.83
N GLU A 361 4.23 8.37 19.54
CA GLU A 361 4.02 7.34 20.57
C GLU A 361 4.06 5.88 20.07
N TRP A 362 5.16 5.46 19.46
CA TRP A 362 5.39 4.08 19.04
C TRP A 362 5.65 3.12 20.21
N ASP A 363 5.65 3.62 21.41
CA ASP A 363 5.74 2.83 22.65
C ASP A 363 4.40 2.19 23.07
N GLY A 364 3.41 2.13 22.16
CA GLY A 364 2.15 1.42 22.43
C GLY A 364 0.88 1.99 21.82
N ALA A 365 0.87 3.22 21.29
CA ALA A 365 -0.32 3.75 20.62
C ALA A 365 -0.68 2.91 19.37
N VAL A 366 -1.94 3.01 18.92
CA VAL A 366 -2.38 2.37 17.67
C VAL A 366 -2.05 3.26 16.48
N TRP A 367 -1.28 2.73 15.57
CA TRP A 367 -0.85 3.40 14.33
C TRP A 367 -1.42 2.72 13.11
N PRO A 368 -2.19 3.38 12.24
CA PRO A 368 -2.62 2.81 10.97
C PRO A 368 -1.48 2.27 10.11
N PHE A 369 -0.30 2.91 10.16
CA PHE A 369 0.92 2.43 9.54
C PHE A 369 1.28 0.99 9.99
N ALA A 370 1.42 0.78 11.29
CA ALA A 370 1.74 -0.52 11.87
C ALA A 370 0.62 -1.55 11.67
N THR A 371 -0.65 -1.10 11.80
CA THR A 371 -1.83 -1.96 11.55
C THR A 371 -1.80 -2.49 10.12
N SER A 372 -1.52 -1.62 9.12
CA SER A 372 -1.42 -2.04 7.72
C SER A 372 -0.38 -3.12 7.51
N GLN A 373 0.82 -2.93 8.06
CA GLN A 373 1.90 -3.91 7.93
C GLN A 373 1.58 -5.22 8.64
N THR A 374 1.04 -5.14 9.85
CA THR A 374 0.67 -6.33 10.62
C THR A 374 -0.46 -7.12 9.95
N MET A 375 -1.48 -6.45 9.41
CA MET A 375 -2.60 -7.12 8.75
C MET A 375 -2.21 -7.72 7.40
N THR A 376 -1.31 -7.10 6.64
CA THR A 376 -0.72 -7.71 5.43
C THR A 376 0.10 -8.95 5.79
N ALA A 377 0.95 -8.85 6.81
CA ALA A 377 1.72 -9.98 7.32
C ALA A 377 0.81 -11.13 7.81
N LEU A 378 -0.29 -10.80 8.49
CA LEU A 378 -1.27 -11.78 8.95
C LEU A 378 -2.00 -12.46 7.77
N ALA A 379 -2.40 -11.70 6.75
CA ALA A 379 -2.99 -12.28 5.54
C ALA A 379 -2.01 -13.23 4.83
N ASN A 380 -0.73 -12.87 4.75
CA ASN A 380 0.31 -13.73 4.20
C ASN A 380 0.53 -14.99 5.05
N PHE A 381 0.56 -14.84 6.38
CA PHE A 381 0.65 -15.98 7.30
C PHE A 381 -0.50 -16.97 7.10
N MET A 382 -1.74 -16.48 7.01
CA MET A 382 -2.92 -17.32 6.79
C MET A 382 -2.95 -17.99 5.42
N ASN A 383 -2.38 -17.36 4.40
CA ASN A 383 -2.40 -17.85 3.02
C ASN A 383 -1.25 -18.81 2.69
N ASN A 384 -0.07 -18.60 3.29
CA ASN A 384 1.18 -19.19 2.82
C ASN A 384 1.86 -20.12 3.83
N TYR A 385 1.35 -20.19 5.09
CA TYR A 385 1.91 -21.04 6.14
C TYR A 385 0.89 -22.06 6.62
N ASN A 386 1.36 -23.28 6.93
CA ASN A 386 0.52 -24.28 7.59
C ASN A 386 0.39 -23.95 9.07
N GLN A 387 -0.81 -23.53 9.50
CA GLN A 387 -1.06 -23.01 10.83
C GLN A 387 -2.51 -23.24 11.26
N ASP A 388 -2.77 -23.28 12.57
CA ASP A 388 -4.08 -23.40 13.19
C ASP A 388 -4.35 -22.34 14.29
N ILE A 389 -3.46 -21.35 14.39
CA ILE A 389 -3.48 -20.31 15.44
C ILE A 389 -4.49 -19.21 15.13
N ILE A 390 -4.51 -18.76 13.87
CA ILE A 390 -5.36 -17.67 13.40
C ILE A 390 -6.45 -18.24 12.50
N GLN A 391 -7.69 -17.87 12.79
CA GLN A 391 -8.86 -18.25 11.99
C GLN A 391 -9.35 -17.04 11.17
N LYS A 392 -10.21 -17.27 10.16
CA LYS A 392 -10.81 -16.20 9.35
C LYS A 392 -11.59 -15.20 10.21
N GLU A 393 -12.23 -15.69 11.25
CA GLU A 393 -12.95 -14.88 12.24
C GLU A 393 -12.02 -13.90 12.97
N ASP A 394 -10.81 -14.33 13.32
CA ASP A 394 -9.82 -13.48 13.96
C ASP A 394 -9.39 -12.35 13.02
N TYR A 395 -9.09 -12.67 11.74
CA TYR A 395 -8.73 -11.67 10.74
C TYR A 395 -9.84 -10.65 10.53
N TYR A 396 -11.08 -11.12 10.38
CA TYR A 396 -12.24 -10.26 10.24
C TYR A 396 -12.41 -9.31 11.44
N GLN A 397 -12.33 -9.83 12.67
CA GLN A 397 -12.44 -9.03 13.89
C GLN A 397 -11.38 -7.92 13.96
N LEU A 398 -10.14 -8.22 13.58
CA LEU A 398 -9.08 -7.22 13.53
C LEU A 398 -9.31 -6.16 12.44
N MET A 399 -9.86 -6.56 11.29
CA MET A 399 -10.24 -5.60 10.24
C MET A 399 -11.46 -4.75 10.65
N ASP A 400 -12.44 -5.34 11.33
CA ASP A 400 -13.60 -4.60 11.86
C ASP A 400 -13.14 -3.57 12.90
N LEU A 401 -12.25 -3.97 13.80
CA LEU A 401 -11.62 -3.05 14.76
C LEU A 401 -10.83 -1.93 14.06
N TYR A 402 -10.14 -2.26 12.96
CA TYR A 402 -9.45 -1.24 12.16
C TYR A 402 -10.45 -0.27 11.48
N VAL A 403 -11.59 -0.74 11.02
CA VAL A 403 -12.69 0.12 10.51
C VAL A 403 -13.21 1.02 11.63
N GLU A 404 -13.56 0.45 12.78
CA GLU A 404 -14.13 1.21 13.90
C GLU A 404 -13.17 2.26 14.45
N SER A 405 -11.86 1.99 14.44
CA SER A 405 -10.84 2.94 14.85
C SER A 405 -10.75 4.18 13.95
N GLN A 406 -11.20 4.07 12.68
CA GLN A 406 -11.15 5.17 11.70
C GLN A 406 -12.38 6.10 11.79
N TYR A 407 -12.81 6.37 13.02
CA TYR A 407 -13.83 7.38 13.30
C TYR A 407 -13.34 8.37 14.37
N TYR A 408 -13.75 9.59 14.26
CA TYR A 408 -13.47 10.64 15.24
C TYR A 408 -14.70 11.51 15.45
N ARG A 409 -15.18 11.60 16.69
CA ARG A 409 -16.38 12.38 17.02
C ARG A 409 -17.61 11.99 16.16
N GLY A 410 -17.76 10.69 15.87
CA GLY A 410 -18.89 10.14 15.09
C GLY A 410 -18.83 10.37 13.58
N ARG A 411 -17.66 10.73 13.04
CA ARG A 411 -17.44 10.91 11.59
C ARG A 411 -16.26 10.06 11.13
N PRO A 412 -16.27 9.56 9.90
CA PRO A 412 -15.09 8.95 9.32
C PRO A 412 -13.88 9.86 9.43
N TYR A 413 -12.75 9.33 9.83
CA TYR A 413 -11.52 10.07 10.07
C TYR A 413 -10.32 9.14 9.92
N ILE A 414 -9.27 9.65 9.32
CA ILE A 414 -7.95 9.03 9.35
C ILE A 414 -6.92 10.07 9.78
N GLY A 415 -6.13 9.72 10.77
CA GLY A 415 -5.09 10.56 11.35
C GLY A 415 -3.79 9.79 11.52
N GLU A 416 -2.91 10.33 12.33
CA GLU A 416 -1.56 9.82 12.54
C GLU A 416 -1.58 8.57 13.44
N TYR A 417 -2.11 8.70 14.67
CA TYR A 417 -2.24 7.62 15.65
C TYR A 417 -3.30 7.95 16.71
N LEU A 418 -3.77 6.90 17.36
CA LEU A 418 -4.84 7.01 18.36
C LEU A 418 -4.49 6.25 19.65
N ASP A 419 -5.14 6.66 20.73
CA ASP A 419 -5.08 6.02 22.03
C ASP A 419 -5.78 4.64 21.98
N GLU A 420 -5.10 3.61 22.39
CA GLU A 420 -5.49 2.22 22.29
C GLU A 420 -6.71 1.85 23.17
N SER A 421 -6.94 2.62 24.25
CA SER A 421 -7.98 2.35 25.25
C SER A 421 -9.26 3.15 25.04
N THR A 422 -9.15 4.34 24.41
CA THR A 422 -10.27 5.28 24.26
C THR A 422 -10.66 5.54 22.81
N GLY A 423 -9.81 5.18 21.85
CA GLY A 423 -10.00 5.48 20.43
C GLY A 423 -9.86 6.98 20.09
N TYR A 424 -9.35 7.77 21.03
CA TYR A 424 -9.11 9.18 20.79
C TYR A 424 -7.89 9.38 19.91
N TRP A 425 -8.06 10.08 18.78
CA TRP A 425 -6.95 10.44 17.90
C TRP A 425 -6.07 11.48 18.57
N LEU A 426 -4.88 11.07 19.03
CA LEU A 426 -4.00 11.87 19.89
C LEU A 426 -3.50 13.15 19.24
N MET A 427 -3.48 13.19 17.90
CA MET A 427 -3.18 14.39 17.12
C MET A 427 -4.41 14.89 16.32
N GLY A 428 -5.60 14.37 16.59
CA GLY A 428 -6.80 14.57 15.76
C GLY A 428 -7.26 16.02 15.64
N ASP A 429 -6.96 16.86 16.62
CA ASP A 429 -7.29 18.30 16.59
C ASP A 429 -6.23 19.14 15.83
N ARG A 430 -5.12 18.54 15.40
CA ARG A 430 -4.10 19.23 14.62
C ARG A 430 -4.39 19.08 13.12
N GLU A 431 -4.44 20.18 12.39
CA GLU A 431 -4.69 20.17 10.95
C GLU A 431 -3.73 19.27 10.18
N ARG A 432 -2.46 19.20 10.59
CA ARG A 432 -1.45 18.35 9.97
C ARG A 432 -1.77 16.85 10.00
N SER A 433 -2.49 16.39 11.03
CA SER A 433 -2.82 14.97 11.24
C SER A 433 -4.07 14.53 10.50
N ARG A 434 -4.83 15.47 9.93
CA ARG A 434 -6.06 15.18 9.21
C ARG A 434 -5.76 14.56 7.85
N TYR A 435 -6.49 13.50 7.51
CA TYR A 435 -6.35 12.74 6.26
C TYR A 435 -4.97 12.11 6.08
N TYR A 436 -4.30 11.73 7.17
CA TYR A 436 -2.93 11.22 7.15
C TYR A 436 -2.79 10.02 6.20
N ASN A 437 -1.89 10.13 5.21
CA ASN A 437 -1.76 9.17 4.13
C ASN A 437 -0.46 8.35 4.24
N HIS A 438 -0.43 7.40 5.18
CA HIS A 438 0.74 6.54 5.44
C HIS A 438 0.36 5.09 5.74
N SER A 439 -0.81 4.66 5.27
CA SER A 439 -1.35 3.33 5.58
C SER A 439 -2.23 2.83 4.46
N THR A 440 -2.34 1.52 4.33
CA THR A 440 -3.29 0.85 3.44
C THR A 440 -4.56 0.48 4.19
N PHE A 441 -5.67 0.47 3.49
CA PHE A 441 -6.94 -0.09 3.93
C PHE A 441 -7.65 -0.79 2.78
N ASN A 442 -7.75 -0.12 1.64
CA ASN A 442 -8.42 -0.69 0.46
C ASN A 442 -7.64 -1.87 -0.10
N ASP A 443 -6.32 -1.80 -0.09
CA ASP A 443 -5.46 -2.94 -0.41
C ASP A 443 -5.74 -4.15 0.50
N LEU A 444 -5.84 -3.94 1.83
CA LEU A 444 -6.15 -4.99 2.79
C LEU A 444 -7.56 -5.57 2.61
N LEU A 445 -8.53 -4.74 2.25
CA LEU A 445 -9.88 -5.22 1.95
C LEU A 445 -9.88 -6.10 0.71
N ILE A 446 -9.20 -5.66 -0.36
CA ILE A 446 -9.13 -6.36 -1.64
C ILE A 446 -8.32 -7.67 -1.50
N THR A 447 -7.12 -7.61 -0.92
CA THR A 447 -6.20 -8.75 -0.86
C THR A 447 -6.44 -9.69 0.32
N GLY A 448 -7.08 -9.20 1.38
CA GLY A 448 -7.38 -9.94 2.60
C GLY A 448 -8.83 -10.39 2.67
N LEU A 449 -9.77 -9.47 2.97
CA LEU A 449 -11.18 -9.85 3.21
C LEU A 449 -11.84 -10.45 1.97
N VAL A 450 -11.75 -9.78 0.79
CA VAL A 450 -12.21 -10.32 -0.49
C VAL A 450 -11.25 -11.38 -1.00
N GLY A 451 -9.96 -11.21 -0.76
CA GLY A 451 -8.94 -12.23 -0.92
C GLY A 451 -8.35 -12.35 -2.34
N LEU A 452 -8.42 -11.33 -3.18
CA LEU A 452 -7.70 -11.34 -4.46
C LEU A 452 -6.19 -11.39 -4.21
N ARG A 453 -5.54 -12.45 -4.71
CA ARG A 453 -4.09 -12.68 -4.53
C ARG A 453 -3.37 -12.41 -5.85
N PRO A 454 -2.71 -11.23 -6.01
CA PRO A 454 -2.00 -10.89 -7.24
C PRO A 454 -0.90 -11.89 -7.59
N ARG A 455 -0.79 -12.23 -8.89
CA ARG A 455 0.10 -13.26 -9.41
C ARG A 455 0.85 -12.79 -10.65
N ALA A 456 2.03 -13.39 -10.91
CA ALA A 456 2.81 -13.11 -12.11
C ALA A 456 2.32 -13.91 -13.34
N ASP A 457 1.56 -14.99 -13.13
CA ASP A 457 0.95 -15.79 -14.19
C ASP A 457 -0.48 -15.32 -14.52
N ASP A 458 -1.07 -15.84 -15.59
CA ASP A 458 -2.40 -15.44 -16.05
C ASP A 458 -3.56 -15.97 -15.19
N LYS A 459 -3.26 -16.71 -14.11
CA LYS A 459 -4.28 -17.24 -13.21
C LYS A 459 -4.83 -16.18 -12.29
N ILE A 460 -6.11 -16.33 -11.97
CA ILE A 460 -6.79 -15.51 -10.98
C ILE A 460 -6.96 -16.35 -9.71
N GLU A 461 -6.39 -15.91 -8.62
CA GLU A 461 -6.49 -16.56 -7.32
C GLU A 461 -7.24 -15.67 -6.34
N VAL A 462 -8.28 -16.22 -5.72
CA VAL A 462 -9.06 -15.54 -4.68
C VAL A 462 -9.22 -16.47 -3.49
N ASN A 463 -8.85 -16.00 -2.29
CA ASN A 463 -9.02 -16.72 -1.02
C ASN A 463 -9.58 -15.77 0.04
N PRO A 464 -10.91 -15.63 0.17
CA PRO A 464 -11.52 -14.72 1.15
C PRO A 464 -11.13 -15.07 2.58
N LEU A 465 -10.68 -14.08 3.35
CA LEU A 465 -10.37 -14.24 4.78
C LEU A 465 -11.54 -13.82 5.67
N ILE A 466 -12.74 -14.14 5.22
CA ILE A 466 -14.00 -14.04 5.96
C ILE A 466 -14.76 -15.35 5.90
N THR A 467 -15.75 -15.52 6.80
CA THR A 467 -16.68 -16.64 6.78
C THR A 467 -18.05 -16.22 6.27
N GLU A 468 -18.88 -17.20 5.91
CA GLU A 468 -20.24 -16.99 5.38
C GLU A 468 -21.21 -16.33 6.38
N ASP A 469 -20.85 -16.29 7.67
CA ASP A 469 -21.69 -15.72 8.74
C ASP A 469 -21.38 -14.23 9.00
N GLN A 470 -20.25 -13.73 8.51
CA GLN A 470 -19.84 -12.34 8.71
C GLN A 470 -20.51 -11.40 7.71
N TRP A 471 -20.55 -11.77 6.45
CA TRP A 471 -21.25 -10.99 5.42
C TRP A 471 -22.28 -11.85 4.68
N GLU A 472 -23.52 -11.37 4.60
CA GLU A 472 -24.58 -12.03 3.82
C GLU A 472 -24.29 -11.92 2.31
N TYR A 473 -23.66 -10.83 1.90
CA TYR A 473 -23.23 -10.59 0.54
C TYR A 473 -22.07 -9.60 0.49
N PHE A 474 -21.25 -9.70 -0.53
CA PHE A 474 -20.33 -8.65 -0.98
C PHE A 474 -20.15 -8.72 -2.50
N CYS A 475 -19.80 -7.58 -3.08
CA CYS A 475 -19.36 -7.49 -4.47
C CYS A 475 -18.23 -6.47 -4.54
N LEU A 476 -17.07 -6.93 -4.99
CA LEU A 476 -15.97 -6.09 -5.43
C LEU A 476 -15.99 -6.10 -6.97
N ASP A 477 -16.32 -4.97 -7.57
CA ASP A 477 -16.54 -4.84 -9.01
C ASP A 477 -15.59 -3.80 -9.61
N ASN A 478 -15.44 -3.83 -10.94
CA ASN A 478 -14.61 -2.86 -11.64
C ASN A 478 -13.13 -2.88 -11.21
N VAL A 479 -12.58 -4.04 -10.88
CA VAL A 479 -11.16 -4.18 -10.53
C VAL A 479 -10.34 -4.34 -11.81
N LEU A 480 -9.50 -3.36 -12.13
CA LEU A 480 -8.57 -3.45 -13.26
C LEU A 480 -7.37 -4.34 -12.88
N TYR A 481 -7.34 -5.54 -13.42
CA TYR A 481 -6.34 -6.57 -13.12
C TYR A 481 -5.87 -7.24 -14.42
N HIS A 482 -4.56 -7.23 -14.69
CA HIS A 482 -3.94 -7.76 -15.93
C HIS A 482 -4.59 -7.23 -17.22
N GLY A 483 -5.05 -5.98 -17.22
CA GLY A 483 -5.72 -5.36 -18.36
C GLY A 483 -7.20 -5.74 -18.55
N ASP A 484 -7.72 -6.64 -17.72
CA ASP A 484 -9.13 -7.05 -17.69
C ASP A 484 -9.86 -6.47 -16.49
N ILE A 485 -11.18 -6.46 -16.54
CA ILE A 485 -12.01 -6.07 -15.41
C ILE A 485 -12.49 -7.33 -14.69
N LEU A 486 -12.14 -7.43 -13.41
CA LEU A 486 -12.63 -8.49 -12.53
C LEU A 486 -13.82 -8.02 -11.71
N THR A 487 -14.74 -8.96 -11.44
CA THR A 487 -15.78 -8.87 -10.43
C THR A 487 -15.70 -10.09 -9.54
N ILE A 488 -15.65 -9.89 -8.23
CA ILE A 488 -15.63 -10.94 -7.22
C ILE A 488 -16.83 -10.73 -6.32
N LEU A 489 -17.73 -11.70 -6.28
CA LEU A 489 -18.95 -11.58 -5.48
C LEU A 489 -19.25 -12.81 -4.64
N TRP A 490 -19.85 -12.55 -3.50
CA TRP A 490 -20.51 -13.52 -2.65
C TRP A 490 -21.98 -13.15 -2.48
N ASP A 491 -22.89 -14.09 -2.66
CA ASP A 491 -24.33 -13.92 -2.40
C ASP A 491 -24.85 -15.17 -1.71
N LYS A 492 -25.06 -15.09 -0.39
CA LYS A 492 -25.49 -16.21 0.46
C LYS A 492 -26.85 -16.77 0.04
N THR A 493 -27.74 -15.94 -0.49
CA THR A 493 -29.09 -16.32 -0.91
C THR A 493 -29.28 -16.45 -2.42
N GLY A 494 -28.48 -15.73 -3.19
CA GLY A 494 -28.58 -15.59 -4.65
C GLY A 494 -29.59 -14.55 -5.10
N GLU A 495 -30.19 -13.79 -4.19
CA GLU A 495 -31.24 -12.80 -4.48
C GLU A 495 -30.69 -11.39 -4.71
N ARG A 496 -29.50 -11.08 -4.13
CA ARG A 496 -28.94 -9.72 -4.13
C ARG A 496 -28.52 -9.25 -5.52
N TYR A 497 -27.74 -10.06 -6.24
CA TYR A 497 -27.12 -9.67 -7.50
C TYR A 497 -27.77 -10.32 -8.73
N ASN A 498 -28.77 -11.18 -8.55
CA ASN A 498 -29.41 -11.97 -9.65
C ASN A 498 -28.39 -12.80 -10.46
N LYS A 499 -27.31 -13.24 -9.83
CA LYS A 499 -26.29 -14.12 -10.41
C LYS A 499 -26.33 -15.55 -9.85
N GLY A 500 -27.35 -15.85 -9.01
CA GLY A 500 -27.46 -17.11 -8.28
C GLY A 500 -26.64 -17.09 -6.98
N LYS A 501 -26.90 -18.09 -6.15
CA LYS A 501 -26.25 -18.28 -4.84
C LYS A 501 -24.76 -18.65 -5.04
N GLY A 502 -23.93 -18.28 -4.04
CA GLY A 502 -22.57 -18.74 -3.90
C GLY A 502 -21.51 -17.68 -4.16
N PHE A 503 -20.27 -18.12 -4.18
CA PHE A 503 -19.07 -17.32 -4.44
C PHE A 503 -18.72 -17.40 -5.93
N LYS A 504 -18.51 -16.26 -6.58
CA LYS A 504 -18.33 -16.19 -8.04
C LYS A 504 -17.27 -15.19 -8.44
N ILE A 505 -16.52 -15.53 -9.48
CA ILE A 505 -15.51 -14.68 -10.09
C ILE A 505 -15.85 -14.47 -11.56
N PHE A 506 -15.87 -13.23 -12.00
CA PHE A 506 -16.12 -12.85 -13.38
C PHE A 506 -14.90 -12.11 -13.94
N ARG A 507 -14.59 -12.38 -15.21
CA ARG A 507 -13.59 -11.68 -16.00
C ARG A 507 -14.29 -11.06 -17.22
N ASN A 508 -14.27 -9.74 -17.34
CA ASN A 508 -14.97 -8.98 -18.38
C ASN A 508 -16.47 -9.36 -18.49
N GLY A 509 -17.13 -9.55 -17.32
CA GLY A 509 -18.54 -9.89 -17.21
C GLY A 509 -18.90 -11.37 -17.44
N ASN A 510 -17.94 -12.23 -17.78
CA ASN A 510 -18.13 -13.66 -17.95
C ASN A 510 -17.71 -14.39 -16.67
N GLU A 511 -18.57 -15.28 -16.17
CA GLU A 511 -18.24 -16.14 -15.02
C GLU A 511 -17.11 -17.11 -15.44
N ILE A 512 -16.01 -17.08 -14.71
CA ILE A 512 -14.84 -17.93 -14.93
C ILE A 512 -14.66 -18.99 -13.86
N ALA A 513 -15.21 -18.76 -12.66
CA ALA A 513 -15.15 -19.70 -11.56
C ALA A 513 -16.28 -19.44 -10.55
N SER A 514 -16.71 -20.49 -9.86
CA SER A 514 -17.69 -20.41 -8.79
C SER A 514 -17.54 -21.54 -7.76
N ALA A 515 -18.01 -21.28 -6.54
CA ALA A 515 -18.10 -22.24 -5.45
C ALA A 515 -19.38 -22.01 -4.63
N ASP A 516 -19.83 -23.04 -3.91
CA ASP A 516 -21.02 -22.92 -3.05
C ASP A 516 -20.75 -22.07 -1.80
N GLY A 517 -19.51 -22.05 -1.28
CA GLY A 517 -19.08 -21.34 -0.09
C GLY A 517 -17.85 -20.46 -0.34
N LEU A 518 -17.41 -19.72 0.70
CA LEU A 518 -16.23 -18.87 0.68
C LEU A 518 -14.94 -19.71 0.85
N GLU A 519 -14.46 -20.26 -0.25
CA GLU A 519 -13.25 -21.08 -0.32
C GLU A 519 -12.21 -20.50 -1.28
N ARG A 520 -10.98 -21.03 -1.22
CA ARG A 520 -9.92 -20.62 -2.15
C ARG A 520 -10.20 -21.15 -3.55
N ILE A 521 -10.24 -20.26 -4.52
CA ILE A 521 -10.38 -20.57 -5.94
C ILE A 521 -9.12 -20.11 -6.67
N VAL A 522 -8.61 -20.98 -7.55
CA VAL A 522 -7.57 -20.64 -8.54
C VAL A 522 -8.14 -21.00 -9.90
N SER A 523 -8.39 -19.99 -10.75
CA SER A 523 -8.86 -20.22 -12.13
C SER A 523 -7.73 -20.71 -13.01
N GLU A 524 -8.05 -21.46 -14.06
CA GLU A 524 -7.10 -21.81 -15.13
C GLU A 524 -7.03 -20.71 -16.20
#